data_b1670ec9ae3c74f3d65ebb580f5c20aa
#
_entry.id   b1670ec9ae3c74f3d65ebb580f5c20aa
#
_cell.length_a   1.000
_cell.length_b   1.000
_cell.length_c   1.000
_cell.angle_alpha   90.00
_cell.angle_beta   90.00
_cell.angle_gamma   90.00
#
_symmetry.space_group_name_H-M   'P 1'
#
loop_
_entity.id
_entity.type
_entity.pdbx_description
1 polymer ?
#
loop_
_entity_poly.entity_id
_entity_poly.type
_entity_poly.pdbx_seq_one_letter_code
_entity_poly.pdbx_strand_id
1 'polypeptide(L)'
;MKKIFLTAIVTVTAMVSISAQKDTTQPYIELKELPRLVDIMPAPPSFDSPEFAYDIVRYGWGKQQRQNADRVALAIADAEWYDHAKMYQQWKDAFGLEITPVNTPEIWKLMETSLATTDPMRKETKAHYKRQRPFERFDDSMPSHEENDLRGEGSYPSGHSLRGWCVSLLLAQIAPERATEIFSRGWDYCDSRVIVGAHWQSDVDASRAAASIGYCALQGSPDFIAQMKKAQAEYREKAKEITNVNTTSAPRASVR
;
A
#
# COMPACT_ATOMS: atom_id res chain seq x y z
N MET A 1 14.80 -61.11 39.38
CA MET A 1 15.44 -60.21 38.36
C MET A 1 14.35 -59.71 37.44
N LYS A 2 13.87 -58.45 37.65
CA LYS A 2 12.85 -57.82 36.83
C LYS A 2 13.58 -56.95 35.77
N LYS A 3 13.39 -57.26 34.51
CA LYS A 3 13.91 -56.48 33.39
C LYS A 3 12.97 -55.31 33.11
N ILE A 4 13.46 -54.08 33.29
CA ILE A 4 12.76 -52.86 32.93
C ILE A 4 13.10 -52.54 31.49
N PHE A 5 12.08 -52.58 30.62
CA PHE A 5 12.21 -52.07 29.24
C PHE A 5 11.97 -50.55 29.24
N LEU A 6 12.99 -49.79 28.86
CA LEU A 6 12.91 -48.34 28.69
C LEU A 6 12.55 -48.11 27.22
N THR A 7 11.31 -47.65 26.98
CA THR A 7 10.86 -47.26 25.64
C THR A 7 11.24 -45.80 25.44
N ALA A 8 12.18 -45.56 24.55
CA ALA A 8 12.54 -44.21 24.13
C ALA A 8 11.51 -43.69 23.12
N ILE A 9 10.76 -42.65 23.46
CA ILE A 9 9.88 -41.91 22.55
C ILE A 9 10.77 -40.90 21.81
N VAL A 10 10.99 -41.12 20.53
CA VAL A 10 11.64 -40.14 19.65
C VAL A 10 10.56 -39.22 19.11
N THR A 11 10.50 -38.00 19.66
CA THR A 11 9.66 -36.92 19.13
C THR A 11 10.37 -36.31 17.93
N VAL A 12 9.90 -36.58 16.73
CA VAL A 12 10.36 -35.94 15.50
C VAL A 12 9.62 -34.58 15.40
N THR A 13 10.29 -33.52 15.79
CA THR A 13 9.79 -32.14 15.56
C THR A 13 10.03 -31.80 14.08
N ALA A 14 8.99 -31.84 13.28
CA ALA A 14 9.03 -31.34 11.92
C ALA A 14 9.18 -29.82 11.95
N MET A 15 10.37 -29.30 11.70
CA MET A 15 10.57 -27.89 11.40
C MET A 15 9.95 -27.60 10.03
N VAL A 16 8.77 -27.01 10.02
CA VAL A 16 8.21 -26.41 8.82
C VAL A 16 9.02 -25.15 8.53
N SER A 17 9.96 -25.25 7.61
CA SER A 17 10.63 -24.08 7.05
C SER A 17 9.59 -23.31 6.24
N ILE A 18 9.10 -22.21 6.77
CA ILE A 18 8.35 -21.22 6.00
C ILE A 18 9.38 -20.54 5.10
N SER A 19 9.59 -21.11 3.91
CA SER A 19 10.27 -20.38 2.84
C SER A 19 9.34 -19.26 2.44
N ALA A 20 9.79 -18.01 2.55
CA ALA A 20 9.12 -16.87 1.95
C ALA A 20 8.93 -17.19 0.47
N GLN A 21 7.70 -17.50 0.09
CA GLN A 21 7.35 -17.80 -1.30
C GLN A 21 7.57 -16.49 -2.05
N LYS A 22 8.58 -16.47 -2.90
CA LYS A 22 8.87 -15.31 -3.75
C LYS A 22 7.61 -15.08 -4.57
N ASP A 23 7.01 -13.92 -4.38
CA ASP A 23 5.80 -13.54 -5.11
C ASP A 23 6.12 -13.60 -6.61
N THR A 24 5.53 -14.58 -7.31
CA THR A 24 5.73 -14.84 -8.73
C THR A 24 4.60 -14.25 -9.57
N THR A 25 3.86 -13.29 -9.03
CA THR A 25 2.78 -12.62 -9.76
C THR A 25 3.36 -11.98 -11.03
N GLN A 26 2.90 -12.46 -12.19
CA GLN A 26 3.33 -11.90 -13.48
C GLN A 26 2.67 -10.54 -13.68
N PRO A 27 3.43 -9.50 -14.10
CA PRO A 27 2.88 -8.18 -14.35
C PRO A 27 1.97 -8.19 -15.59
N TYR A 28 1.03 -7.22 -15.67
CA TYR A 28 0.24 -6.99 -16.90
C TYR A 28 1.07 -6.44 -18.06
N ILE A 29 2.13 -5.71 -17.74
CA ILE A 29 3.03 -5.06 -18.70
C ILE A 29 4.44 -5.23 -18.17
N GLU A 30 5.35 -5.66 -19.01
CA GLU A 30 6.77 -5.77 -18.65
C GLU A 30 7.39 -4.40 -18.37
N LEU A 31 8.26 -4.31 -17.37
CA LEU A 31 8.86 -3.04 -16.94
C LEU A 31 9.51 -2.25 -18.09
N LYS A 32 10.13 -2.95 -19.05
CA LYS A 32 10.78 -2.34 -20.22
C LYS A 32 9.81 -1.65 -21.19
N GLU A 33 8.53 -1.97 -21.12
CA GLU A 33 7.44 -1.42 -21.95
C GLU A 33 6.73 -0.24 -21.28
N LEU A 34 7.02 -0.03 -19.98
CA LEU A 34 6.45 1.08 -19.21
C LEU A 34 7.27 2.36 -19.39
N PRO A 35 6.64 3.54 -19.24
CA PRO A 35 7.37 4.80 -19.23
C PRO A 35 8.44 4.83 -18.13
N ARG A 36 9.66 5.28 -18.46
CA ARG A 36 10.73 5.42 -17.47
C ARG A 36 10.52 6.70 -16.67
N LEU A 37 10.21 6.54 -15.39
CA LEU A 37 9.91 7.68 -14.51
C LEU A 37 11.08 8.66 -14.38
N VAL A 38 12.32 8.18 -14.46
CA VAL A 38 13.52 9.03 -14.38
C VAL A 38 13.62 10.04 -15.53
N ASP A 39 13.02 9.74 -16.67
CA ASP A 39 13.09 10.61 -17.87
C ASP A 39 11.95 11.65 -17.90
N ILE A 40 10.85 11.40 -17.18
CA ILE A 40 9.61 12.20 -17.30
C ILE A 40 9.23 12.95 -16.02
N MET A 41 9.71 12.50 -14.85
CA MET A 41 9.40 13.16 -13.60
C MET A 41 10.38 14.30 -13.30
N PRO A 42 9.92 15.42 -12.72
CA PRO A 42 10.82 16.46 -12.30
C PRO A 42 11.82 15.92 -11.25
N ALA A 43 13.02 16.49 -11.24
CA ALA A 43 13.98 16.20 -10.18
C ALA A 43 13.41 16.63 -8.80
N PRO A 44 13.76 15.90 -7.72
CA PRO A 44 13.38 16.35 -6.39
C PRO A 44 14.05 17.70 -6.07
N PRO A 45 13.43 18.57 -5.25
CA PRO A 45 14.06 19.79 -4.78
C PRO A 45 15.42 19.53 -4.16
N SER A 46 16.44 20.29 -4.57
CA SER A 46 17.75 20.21 -3.93
C SER A 46 17.66 20.86 -2.54
N PHE A 47 18.49 20.40 -1.60
CA PHE A 47 18.42 20.81 -0.19
C PHE A 47 18.79 22.28 0.06
N ASP A 48 19.36 22.95 -0.92
CA ASP A 48 19.72 24.36 -0.91
C ASP A 48 18.77 25.24 -1.77
N SER A 49 17.73 24.63 -2.37
CA SER A 49 16.77 25.35 -3.20
C SER A 49 15.60 25.95 -2.41
N PRO A 50 14.99 27.04 -2.88
CA PRO A 50 13.78 27.59 -2.26
C PRO A 50 12.60 26.61 -2.24
N GLU A 51 12.49 25.73 -3.21
CA GLU A 51 11.44 24.72 -3.34
C GLU A 51 11.50 23.70 -2.17
N PHE A 52 12.68 23.47 -1.60
CA PHE A 52 12.84 22.61 -0.44
C PHE A 52 12.19 23.17 0.83
N ALA A 53 11.94 24.48 0.90
CA ALA A 53 11.25 25.09 2.05
C ALA A 53 9.87 24.44 2.29
N TYR A 54 9.16 24.06 1.25
CA TYR A 54 7.89 23.34 1.37
C TYR A 54 8.07 21.98 2.06
N ASP A 55 9.09 21.23 1.71
CA ASP A 55 9.42 19.96 2.35
C ASP A 55 9.71 20.12 3.85
N ILE A 56 10.44 21.18 4.22
CA ILE A 56 10.74 21.52 5.62
C ILE A 56 9.46 21.83 6.40
N VAL A 57 8.58 22.67 5.85
CA VAL A 57 7.30 23.05 6.49
C VAL A 57 6.44 21.79 6.69
N ARG A 58 6.34 20.95 5.67
CA ARG A 58 5.56 19.72 5.75
C ARG A 58 6.16 18.69 6.69
N TYR A 59 7.47 18.59 6.79
CA TYR A 59 8.12 17.75 7.80
C TYR A 59 7.80 18.22 9.22
N GLY A 60 7.86 19.54 9.48
CA GLY A 60 7.44 20.14 10.75
C GLY A 60 5.96 19.86 11.07
N TRP A 61 5.08 19.96 10.09
CA TRP A 61 3.68 19.58 10.22
C TRP A 61 3.54 18.09 10.59
N GLY A 62 4.28 17.20 9.94
CA GLY A 62 4.28 15.77 10.23
C GLY A 62 4.66 15.48 11.69
N LYS A 63 5.69 16.17 12.21
CA LYS A 63 6.08 16.08 13.64
C LYS A 63 4.96 16.55 14.57
N GLN A 64 4.22 17.59 14.23
CA GLN A 64 3.06 18.03 15.01
C GLN A 64 1.95 16.98 15.02
N GLN A 65 1.68 16.33 13.89
CA GLN A 65 0.68 15.24 13.80
C GLN A 65 0.99 14.05 14.71
N ARG A 66 2.27 13.81 15.05
CA ARG A 66 2.66 12.75 15.99
C ARG A 66 2.16 13.00 17.43
N GLN A 67 1.71 14.21 17.77
CA GLN A 67 1.11 14.54 19.07
C GLN A 67 -0.32 14.02 19.19
N ASN A 68 -0.99 13.71 18.08
CA ASN A 68 -2.29 13.04 18.06
C ASN A 68 -2.07 11.53 18.03
N ALA A 69 -2.44 10.87 19.14
CA ALA A 69 -2.21 9.42 19.33
C ALA A 69 -2.88 8.58 18.24
N ASP A 70 -4.12 8.90 17.83
CA ASP A 70 -4.85 8.16 16.80
C ASP A 70 -4.20 8.37 15.43
N ARG A 71 -3.77 9.60 15.12
CA ARG A 71 -3.13 9.91 13.84
C ARG A 71 -1.76 9.25 13.69
N VAL A 72 -0.96 9.22 14.74
CA VAL A 72 0.35 8.54 14.68
C VAL A 72 0.19 7.02 14.65
N ALA A 73 -0.79 6.46 15.38
CA ALA A 73 -1.10 5.03 15.31
C ALA A 73 -1.51 4.61 13.89
N LEU A 74 -2.36 5.40 13.24
CA LEU A 74 -2.72 5.20 11.83
C LEU A 74 -1.50 5.29 10.91
N ALA A 75 -0.61 6.26 11.12
CA ALA A 75 0.60 6.42 10.30
C ALA A 75 1.58 5.25 10.46
N ILE A 76 1.65 4.65 11.65
CA ILE A 76 2.43 3.44 11.92
C ILE A 76 1.79 2.22 11.22
N ALA A 77 0.47 2.08 11.29
CA ALA A 77 -0.26 1.02 10.59
C ALA A 77 -0.09 1.12 9.06
N ASP A 78 -0.05 2.33 8.51
CA ASP A 78 0.19 2.62 7.10
C ASP A 78 1.64 2.30 6.65
N ALA A 79 2.56 2.10 7.58
CA ALA A 79 3.93 1.69 7.28
C ALA A 79 4.04 0.21 6.90
N GLU A 80 3.02 -0.60 7.19
CA GLU A 80 2.98 -2.01 6.77
C GLU A 80 2.87 -2.12 5.24
N TRP A 81 3.75 -2.91 4.63
CA TRP A 81 3.76 -3.14 3.18
C TRP A 81 4.22 -4.54 2.76
N TYR A 82 4.81 -5.31 3.67
CA TYR A 82 5.24 -6.67 3.42
C TYR A 82 4.06 -7.64 3.40
N ASP A 83 3.06 -7.36 4.24
CA ASP A 83 1.79 -8.09 4.28
C ASP A 83 0.73 -7.29 3.52
N HIS A 84 0.52 -7.64 2.25
CA HIS A 84 -0.43 -6.94 1.39
C HIS A 84 -1.87 -7.01 1.93
N ALA A 85 -2.25 -8.09 2.62
CA ALA A 85 -3.58 -8.16 3.23
C ALA A 85 -3.75 -7.07 4.30
N LYS A 86 -2.75 -6.86 5.17
CA LYS A 86 -2.77 -5.77 6.14
C LYS A 86 -2.73 -4.40 5.46
N MET A 87 -1.94 -4.26 4.41
CA MET A 87 -1.91 -3.01 3.63
C MET A 87 -3.29 -2.69 3.06
N TYR A 88 -3.98 -3.64 2.43
CA TYR A 88 -5.31 -3.41 1.85
C TYR A 88 -6.40 -3.18 2.89
N GLN A 89 -6.26 -3.73 4.11
CA GLN A 89 -7.17 -3.44 5.22
C GLN A 89 -7.29 -1.94 5.52
N GLN A 90 -6.26 -1.15 5.20
CA GLN A 90 -6.27 0.29 5.38
C GLN A 90 -7.36 1.01 4.55
N TRP A 91 -7.92 0.35 3.53
CA TRP A 91 -9.04 0.87 2.72
C TRP A 91 -10.38 0.20 3.02
N LYS A 92 -10.46 -0.75 3.95
CA LYS A 92 -11.68 -1.53 4.23
C LYS A 92 -12.90 -0.63 4.43
N ASP A 93 -12.82 0.37 5.29
CA ASP A 93 -13.94 1.25 5.60
C ASP A 93 -14.28 2.18 4.42
N ALA A 94 -13.27 2.73 3.75
CA ALA A 94 -13.43 3.59 2.58
C ALA A 94 -14.02 2.83 1.39
N PHE A 95 -13.58 1.60 1.16
CA PHE A 95 -14.02 0.75 0.06
C PHE A 95 -15.33 0.01 0.37
N GLY A 96 -15.59 -0.27 1.65
CA GLY A 96 -16.79 -0.98 2.13
C GLY A 96 -16.70 -2.49 2.07
N LEU A 97 -15.55 -3.06 1.67
CA LEU A 97 -15.28 -4.50 1.66
C LEU A 97 -13.89 -4.79 2.19
N GLU A 98 -13.75 -5.96 2.80
CA GLU A 98 -12.46 -6.51 3.17
C GLU A 98 -11.81 -7.20 1.97
N ILE A 99 -10.57 -6.78 1.62
CA ILE A 99 -9.86 -7.30 0.46
C ILE A 99 -8.91 -8.40 0.93
N THR A 100 -9.23 -9.64 0.59
CA THR A 100 -8.41 -10.83 0.85
C THR A 100 -8.47 -11.81 -0.31
N PRO A 101 -7.49 -12.71 -0.45
CA PRO A 101 -7.52 -13.72 -1.51
C PRO A 101 -8.69 -14.71 -1.39
N VAL A 102 -9.32 -14.80 -0.21
CA VAL A 102 -10.45 -15.70 0.05
C VAL A 102 -11.80 -14.99 -0.21
N ASN A 103 -11.95 -13.77 0.31
CA ASN A 103 -13.25 -13.05 0.25
C ASN A 103 -13.47 -12.36 -1.09
N THR A 104 -12.41 -11.85 -1.71
CA THR A 104 -12.46 -11.04 -2.93
C THR A 104 -11.34 -11.43 -3.90
N PRO A 105 -11.31 -12.69 -4.38
CA PRO A 105 -10.20 -13.22 -5.18
C PRO A 105 -9.93 -12.45 -6.48
N GLU A 106 -10.98 -11.94 -7.16
CA GLU A 106 -10.79 -11.21 -8.41
C GLU A 106 -10.27 -9.78 -8.16
N ILE A 107 -10.70 -9.12 -7.08
CA ILE A 107 -10.16 -7.83 -6.64
C ILE A 107 -8.72 -8.02 -6.17
N TRP A 108 -8.45 -9.04 -5.34
CA TRP A 108 -7.11 -9.38 -4.88
C TRP A 108 -6.15 -9.56 -6.05
N LYS A 109 -6.52 -10.40 -7.02
CA LYS A 109 -5.71 -10.65 -8.22
C LYS A 109 -5.42 -9.36 -9.00
N LEU A 110 -6.43 -8.52 -9.20
CA LEU A 110 -6.26 -7.23 -9.87
C LEU A 110 -5.23 -6.37 -9.15
N MET A 111 -5.35 -6.25 -7.81
CA MET A 111 -4.46 -5.43 -6.98
C MET A 111 -3.02 -5.92 -7.04
N GLU A 112 -2.78 -7.21 -6.79
CA GLU A 112 -1.45 -7.83 -6.80
C GLU A 112 -0.75 -7.67 -8.14
N THR A 113 -1.45 -8.00 -9.25
CA THR A 113 -0.88 -7.90 -10.59
C THR A 113 -0.61 -6.46 -11.01
N SER A 114 -1.48 -5.52 -10.60
CA SER A 114 -1.27 -4.08 -10.87
C SER A 114 -0.08 -3.53 -10.09
N LEU A 115 0.09 -3.92 -8.81
CA LEU A 115 1.25 -3.51 -8.02
C LEU A 115 2.54 -4.16 -8.52
N ALA A 116 2.51 -5.44 -8.93
CA ALA A 116 3.65 -6.10 -9.55
C ALA A 116 4.10 -5.38 -10.85
N THR A 117 3.15 -4.76 -11.57
CA THR A 117 3.42 -3.96 -12.77
C THR A 117 3.99 -2.59 -12.41
N THR A 118 3.37 -1.85 -11.49
CA THR A 118 3.64 -0.42 -11.29
C THR A 118 4.74 -0.14 -10.27
N ASP A 119 4.88 -0.94 -9.21
CA ASP A 119 5.86 -0.69 -8.15
C ASP A 119 7.32 -0.71 -8.63
N PRO A 120 7.75 -1.60 -9.56
CA PRO A 120 9.11 -1.59 -10.08
C PRO A 120 9.53 -0.30 -10.77
N MET A 121 8.58 0.49 -11.31
CA MET A 121 8.86 1.73 -12.05
C MET A 121 9.68 2.74 -11.24
N ARG A 122 9.52 2.76 -9.91
CA ARG A 122 10.24 3.69 -9.00
C ARG A 122 11.73 3.39 -8.84
N LYS A 123 12.17 2.14 -9.10
CA LYS A 123 13.50 1.66 -8.70
C LYS A 123 14.63 2.42 -9.37
N GLU A 124 14.54 2.66 -10.66
CA GLU A 124 15.54 3.40 -11.42
C GLU A 124 15.66 4.85 -10.94
N THR A 125 14.53 5.52 -10.73
CA THR A 125 14.48 6.91 -10.22
C THR A 125 15.08 7.01 -8.81
N LYS A 126 14.79 6.06 -7.93
CA LYS A 126 15.42 5.98 -6.60
C LYS A 126 16.93 5.83 -6.68
N ALA A 127 17.40 4.93 -7.53
CA ALA A 127 18.83 4.69 -7.74
C ALA A 127 19.55 5.89 -8.36
N HIS A 128 18.86 6.66 -9.22
CA HIS A 128 19.42 7.85 -9.87
C HIS A 128 19.62 8.99 -8.86
N TYR A 129 18.56 9.36 -8.11
CA TYR A 129 18.63 10.53 -7.22
C TYR A 129 19.25 10.24 -5.86
N LYS A 130 19.14 9.03 -5.33
CA LYS A 130 19.65 8.61 -4.02
C LYS A 130 19.38 9.64 -2.92
N ARG A 131 18.20 10.28 -2.96
CA ARG A 131 17.84 11.39 -2.09
C ARG A 131 17.83 10.94 -0.63
N GLN A 132 18.51 11.67 0.23
CA GLN A 132 18.51 11.41 1.67
C GLN A 132 17.13 11.60 2.28
N ARG A 133 16.74 10.72 3.19
CA ARG A 133 15.43 10.76 3.87
C ARG A 133 15.40 11.81 4.97
N PRO A 134 14.18 12.32 5.35
CA PRO A 134 14.06 13.29 6.45
C PRO A 134 14.69 12.83 7.75
N PHE A 135 14.37 11.61 8.22
CA PHE A 135 14.89 11.08 9.47
C PHE A 135 16.43 10.96 9.49
N GLU A 136 17.06 10.63 8.36
CA GLU A 136 18.50 10.57 8.23
C GLU A 136 19.13 11.98 8.23
N ARG A 137 18.47 12.94 7.56
CA ARG A 137 19.00 14.31 7.44
C ARG A 137 18.98 15.05 8.77
N PHE A 138 17.96 14.81 9.60
CA PHE A 138 17.81 15.47 10.89
C PHE A 138 18.24 14.61 12.08
N ASP A 139 18.75 13.41 11.82
CA ASP A 139 19.09 12.42 12.85
C ASP A 139 17.93 12.20 13.84
N ASP A 140 16.71 12.18 13.30
CA ASP A 140 15.47 11.93 14.06
C ASP A 140 15.13 10.44 14.02
N SER A 141 14.61 9.90 15.13
CA SER A 141 14.02 8.56 15.12
C SER A 141 12.63 8.54 14.50
N MET A 142 12.31 7.47 13.78
CA MET A 142 10.97 7.23 13.25
C MET A 142 10.07 6.55 14.28
N PRO A 143 8.77 6.88 14.34
CA PRO A 143 7.83 6.17 15.21
C PRO A 143 7.49 4.76 14.69
N SER A 144 7.74 4.46 13.41
CA SER A 144 7.54 3.15 12.79
C SER A 144 8.80 2.29 12.84
N HIS A 145 8.64 0.97 12.79
CA HIS A 145 9.72 -0.01 12.93
C HIS A 145 10.63 -0.18 11.71
N GLU A 146 10.29 0.46 10.59
CA GLU A 146 10.97 0.30 9.28
C GLU A 146 12.24 1.14 9.11
N GLU A 147 12.67 1.88 10.12
CA GLU A 147 13.83 2.80 10.03
C GLU A 147 15.10 2.13 9.52
N ASN A 148 15.41 0.95 10.06
CA ASN A 148 16.60 0.21 9.68
C ASN A 148 16.58 -0.27 8.23
N ASP A 149 15.39 -0.65 7.72
CA ASP A 149 15.19 -1.11 6.34
C ASP A 149 15.28 0.03 5.33
N LEU A 150 14.98 1.26 5.79
CA LEU A 150 14.97 2.45 4.95
C LEU A 150 16.27 3.23 4.94
N ARG A 151 17.13 3.03 5.96
CA ARG A 151 18.39 3.75 6.11
C ARG A 151 19.33 3.45 4.95
N GLY A 152 19.83 4.52 4.31
CA GLY A 152 20.66 4.41 3.11
C GLY A 152 19.92 4.17 1.80
N GLU A 153 18.60 3.93 1.85
CA GLU A 153 17.76 3.78 0.68
C GLU A 153 17.25 5.14 0.19
N GLY A 154 17.33 5.42 -1.10
CA GLY A 154 16.85 6.67 -1.69
C GLY A 154 15.37 6.96 -1.36
N SER A 155 15.04 8.22 -1.02
CA SER A 155 13.67 8.58 -0.66
C SER A 155 12.75 8.84 -1.87
N TYR A 156 13.27 9.33 -2.98
CA TYR A 156 12.50 9.84 -4.12
C TYR A 156 12.37 8.83 -5.27
N PRO A 157 11.16 8.56 -5.76
CA PRO A 157 9.86 8.83 -5.16
C PRO A 157 9.51 7.83 -4.04
N SER A 158 8.48 8.10 -3.24
CA SER A 158 8.01 7.23 -2.17
C SER A 158 7.36 5.95 -2.70
N GLY A 159 7.89 4.78 -2.34
CA GLY A 159 7.31 3.50 -2.75
C GLY A 159 5.94 3.23 -2.11
N HIS A 160 5.80 3.51 -0.80
CA HIS A 160 4.51 3.37 -0.11
C HIS A 160 3.44 4.26 -0.73
N SER A 161 3.75 5.55 -0.95
CA SER A 161 2.78 6.48 -1.56
C SER A 161 2.41 6.10 -2.99
N LEU A 162 3.36 5.55 -3.77
CA LEU A 162 3.07 5.03 -5.12
C LEU A 162 2.06 3.89 -5.03
N ARG A 163 2.31 2.88 -4.18
CA ARG A 163 1.40 1.74 -3.99
C ARG A 163 0.04 2.20 -3.48
N GLY A 164 0.01 3.01 -2.40
CA GLY A 164 -1.23 3.47 -1.81
C GLY A 164 -2.09 4.30 -2.77
N TRP A 165 -1.47 5.15 -3.60
CA TRP A 165 -2.20 5.90 -4.60
C TRP A 165 -2.69 5.02 -5.75
N CYS A 166 -1.88 4.04 -6.18
CA CYS A 166 -2.30 3.04 -7.16
C CYS A 166 -3.51 2.23 -6.65
N VAL A 167 -3.46 1.78 -5.39
CA VAL A 167 -4.60 1.12 -4.72
C VAL A 167 -5.84 2.00 -4.78
N SER A 168 -5.73 3.28 -4.44
CA SER A 168 -6.87 4.20 -4.46
C SER A 168 -7.46 4.37 -5.86
N LEU A 169 -6.63 4.48 -6.90
CA LEU A 169 -7.07 4.56 -8.29
C LEU A 169 -7.83 3.30 -8.73
N LEU A 170 -7.30 2.12 -8.38
CA LEU A 170 -7.92 0.84 -8.70
C LEU A 170 -9.28 0.68 -7.99
N LEU A 171 -9.32 0.95 -6.69
CA LEU A 171 -10.55 0.82 -5.89
C LEU A 171 -11.63 1.82 -6.33
N ALA A 172 -11.24 3.07 -6.66
CA ALA A 172 -12.18 4.05 -7.20
C ALA A 172 -12.74 3.67 -8.57
N GLN A 173 -11.97 2.95 -9.41
CA GLN A 173 -12.47 2.41 -10.67
C GLN A 173 -13.41 1.21 -10.45
N ILE A 174 -13.19 0.42 -9.40
CA ILE A 174 -14.08 -0.71 -9.02
C ILE A 174 -15.40 -0.19 -8.45
N ALA A 175 -15.34 0.78 -7.53
CA ALA A 175 -16.46 1.34 -6.78
C ALA A 175 -16.51 2.88 -6.91
N PRO A 176 -16.92 3.41 -8.08
CA PRO A 176 -16.90 4.85 -8.35
C PRO A 176 -17.81 5.66 -7.42
N GLU A 177 -18.88 5.05 -6.88
CA GLU A 177 -19.76 5.66 -5.89
C GLU A 177 -19.08 5.93 -4.54
N ARG A 178 -17.95 5.30 -4.27
CA ARG A 178 -17.14 5.48 -3.06
C ARG A 178 -15.81 6.20 -3.32
N ALA A 179 -15.68 6.80 -4.50
CA ALA A 179 -14.40 7.42 -4.90
C ALA A 179 -13.92 8.50 -3.93
N THR A 180 -14.85 9.30 -3.36
CA THR A 180 -14.51 10.36 -2.40
C THR A 180 -13.83 9.80 -1.16
N GLU A 181 -14.41 8.78 -0.53
CA GLU A 181 -13.88 8.14 0.67
C GLU A 181 -12.55 7.42 0.37
N ILE A 182 -12.49 6.74 -0.77
CA ILE A 182 -11.30 6.02 -1.22
C ILE A 182 -10.13 6.98 -1.44
N PHE A 183 -10.32 8.09 -2.15
CA PHE A 183 -9.26 9.06 -2.37
C PHE A 183 -8.90 9.84 -1.10
N SER A 184 -9.88 10.17 -0.24
CA SER A 184 -9.58 10.76 1.07
C SER A 184 -8.64 9.85 1.88
N ARG A 185 -8.95 8.55 1.93
CA ARG A 185 -8.08 7.57 2.59
C ARG A 185 -6.69 7.46 1.93
N GLY A 186 -6.65 7.52 0.61
CA GLY A 186 -5.40 7.51 -0.15
C GLY A 186 -4.49 8.71 0.15
N TRP A 187 -5.07 9.89 0.36
CA TRP A 187 -4.35 11.08 0.80
C TRP A 187 -3.77 10.88 2.21
N ASP A 188 -4.58 10.41 3.16
CA ASP A 188 -4.14 10.13 4.54
C ASP A 188 -3.01 9.09 4.58
N TYR A 189 -3.12 8.03 3.74
CA TYR A 189 -2.09 7.01 3.61
C TYR A 189 -0.76 7.60 3.10
N CYS A 190 -0.83 8.46 2.10
CA CYS A 190 0.35 9.16 1.59
C CYS A 190 0.96 10.11 2.63
N ASP A 191 0.13 10.90 3.32
CA ASP A 191 0.56 11.84 4.36
C ASP A 191 1.19 11.13 5.56
N SER A 192 0.80 9.89 5.83
CA SER A 192 1.41 9.04 6.86
C SER A 192 2.92 8.89 6.66
N ARG A 193 3.42 8.94 5.42
CA ARG A 193 4.86 8.84 5.12
C ARG A 193 5.65 10.07 5.56
N VAL A 194 5.02 11.25 5.53
CA VAL A 194 5.58 12.50 6.06
C VAL A 194 5.52 12.50 7.58
N ILE A 195 4.42 12.01 8.16
CA ILE A 195 4.20 11.95 9.60
C ILE A 195 5.24 11.03 10.27
N VAL A 196 5.48 9.83 9.75
CA VAL A 196 6.52 8.95 10.29
C VAL A 196 7.94 9.45 9.99
N GLY A 197 8.12 10.44 9.10
CA GLY A 197 9.42 11.03 8.76
C GLY A 197 10.23 10.22 7.73
N ALA A 198 9.61 9.26 7.06
CA ALA A 198 10.26 8.41 6.06
C ALA A 198 10.51 9.14 4.73
N HIS A 199 9.66 10.11 4.39
CA HIS A 199 9.65 10.79 3.10
C HIS A 199 9.38 12.29 3.22
N TRP A 200 9.96 13.05 2.29
CA TRP A 200 9.62 14.44 2.04
C TRP A 200 8.25 14.55 1.36
N GLN A 201 7.59 15.71 1.49
CA GLN A 201 6.31 15.93 0.81
C GLN A 201 6.46 15.81 -0.70
N SER A 202 7.54 16.35 -1.27
CA SER A 202 7.80 16.25 -2.70
C SER A 202 8.05 14.81 -3.18
N ASP A 203 8.59 13.91 -2.33
CA ASP A 203 8.66 12.47 -2.66
C ASP A 203 7.27 11.86 -2.77
N VAL A 204 6.36 12.26 -1.90
CA VAL A 204 4.97 11.80 -1.85
C VAL A 204 4.18 12.32 -3.05
N ASP A 205 4.31 13.61 -3.37
CA ASP A 205 3.62 14.24 -4.51
C ASP A 205 4.06 13.62 -5.83
N ALA A 206 5.37 13.42 -6.01
CA ALA A 206 5.93 12.71 -7.15
C ALA A 206 5.41 11.28 -7.27
N SER A 207 5.19 10.60 -6.13
CA SER A 207 4.66 9.23 -6.12
C SER A 207 3.23 9.13 -6.60
N ARG A 208 2.38 10.12 -6.28
CA ARG A 208 1.01 10.18 -6.80
C ARG A 208 1.02 10.37 -8.33
N ALA A 209 1.90 11.21 -8.85
CA ALA A 209 2.09 11.34 -10.29
C ALA A 209 2.59 10.04 -10.92
N ALA A 210 3.61 9.40 -10.34
CA ALA A 210 4.16 8.13 -10.80
C ALA A 210 3.11 7.01 -10.82
N ALA A 211 2.31 6.89 -9.77
CA ALA A 211 1.21 5.92 -9.71
C ALA A 211 0.15 6.18 -10.79
N SER A 212 -0.17 7.45 -11.04
CA SER A 212 -1.13 7.83 -12.09
C SER A 212 -0.61 7.52 -13.49
N ILE A 213 0.69 7.69 -13.73
CA ILE A 213 1.35 7.28 -14.99
C ILE A 213 1.26 5.76 -15.17
N GLY A 214 1.63 5.00 -14.14
CA GLY A 214 1.55 3.53 -14.17
C GLY A 214 0.10 3.04 -14.37
N TYR A 215 -0.84 3.64 -13.65
CA TYR A 215 -2.27 3.34 -13.81
C TYR A 215 -2.79 3.66 -15.22
N CYS A 216 -2.35 4.76 -15.82
CA CYS A 216 -2.70 5.10 -17.20
C CYS A 216 -2.15 4.05 -18.19
N ALA A 217 -0.92 3.57 -17.98
CA ALA A 217 -0.36 2.51 -18.79
C ALA A 217 -1.16 1.20 -18.68
N LEU A 218 -1.62 0.83 -17.48
CA LEU A 218 -2.46 -0.36 -17.26
C LEU A 218 -3.74 -0.34 -18.12
N GLN A 219 -4.33 0.85 -18.39
CA GLN A 219 -5.54 0.97 -19.23
C GLN A 219 -5.31 0.51 -20.67
N GLY A 220 -4.05 0.42 -21.13
CA GLY A 220 -3.69 -0.12 -22.43
C GLY A 220 -3.60 -1.65 -22.49
N SER A 221 -3.63 -2.35 -21.34
CA SER A 221 -3.52 -3.81 -21.28
C SER A 221 -4.88 -4.49 -21.37
N PRO A 222 -5.14 -5.35 -22.39
CA PRO A 222 -6.37 -6.12 -22.48
C PRO A 222 -6.62 -7.02 -21.26
N ASP A 223 -5.56 -7.60 -20.70
CA ASP A 223 -5.65 -8.48 -19.52
C ASP A 223 -6.05 -7.70 -18.26
N PHE A 224 -5.49 -6.50 -18.08
CA PHE A 224 -5.92 -5.60 -17.00
C PHE A 224 -7.40 -5.24 -17.14
N ILE A 225 -7.83 -4.84 -18.35
CA ILE A 225 -9.24 -4.48 -18.61
C ILE A 225 -10.18 -5.67 -18.32
N ALA A 226 -9.79 -6.88 -18.73
CA ALA A 226 -10.55 -8.07 -18.47
C ALA A 226 -10.66 -8.38 -16.97
N GLN A 227 -9.55 -8.25 -16.22
CA GLN A 227 -9.51 -8.47 -14.78
C GLN A 227 -10.29 -7.39 -14.02
N MET A 228 -10.21 -6.12 -14.45
CA MET A 228 -11.00 -5.03 -13.87
C MET A 228 -12.50 -5.30 -13.95
N LYS A 229 -13.00 -5.80 -15.09
CA LYS A 229 -14.42 -6.18 -15.24
C LYS A 229 -14.84 -7.27 -14.26
N LYS A 230 -13.98 -8.26 -14.00
CA LYS A 230 -14.23 -9.31 -13.00
C LYS A 230 -14.27 -8.74 -11.59
N ALA A 231 -13.29 -7.91 -11.23
CA ALA A 231 -13.23 -7.24 -9.94
C ALA A 231 -14.48 -6.36 -9.68
N GLN A 232 -14.95 -5.63 -10.71
CA GLN A 232 -16.16 -4.84 -10.62
C GLN A 232 -17.43 -5.70 -10.47
N ALA A 233 -17.47 -6.88 -11.10
CA ALA A 233 -18.58 -7.82 -10.95
C ALA A 233 -18.61 -8.41 -9.53
N GLU A 234 -17.45 -8.84 -9.02
CA GLU A 234 -17.30 -9.35 -7.66
C GLU A 234 -17.69 -8.31 -6.61
N TYR A 235 -17.24 -7.05 -6.76
CA TYR A 235 -17.63 -5.97 -5.86
C TYR A 235 -19.16 -5.77 -5.80
N ARG A 236 -19.82 -5.70 -6.98
CA ARG A 236 -21.28 -5.52 -7.04
C ARG A 236 -22.05 -6.68 -6.40
N GLU A 237 -21.54 -7.90 -6.52
CA GLU A 237 -22.15 -9.08 -5.90
C GLU A 237 -22.01 -9.01 -4.36
N LYS A 238 -20.81 -8.77 -3.86
CA LYS A 238 -20.52 -8.65 -2.43
C LYS A 238 -21.27 -7.48 -1.76
N ALA A 239 -21.34 -6.34 -2.42
CA ALA A 239 -22.08 -5.19 -1.91
C ALA A 239 -23.59 -5.47 -1.75
N LYS A 240 -24.19 -6.24 -2.67
CA LYS A 240 -25.59 -6.69 -2.57
C LYS A 240 -25.81 -7.65 -1.39
N GLU A 241 -24.87 -8.60 -1.17
CA GLU A 241 -24.95 -9.53 -0.04
C GLU A 241 -24.99 -8.78 1.29
N ILE A 242 -24.12 -7.77 1.50
CA ILE A 242 -24.07 -6.95 2.72
C ILE A 242 -25.39 -6.18 2.91
N THR A 243 -25.92 -5.59 1.85
CA THR A 243 -27.19 -4.84 1.92
C THR A 243 -28.36 -5.75 2.30
N ASN A 244 -28.43 -6.95 1.74
CA ASN A 244 -29.48 -7.92 2.05
C ASN A 244 -29.41 -8.43 3.48
N VAL A 245 -28.22 -8.69 4.02
CA VAL A 245 -28.04 -9.09 5.44
C VAL A 245 -28.52 -7.99 6.36
N ASN A 246 -28.21 -6.74 6.10
CA ASN A 246 -28.60 -5.60 6.93
C ASN A 246 -30.13 -5.35 6.89
N THR A 247 -30.79 -5.60 5.76
CA THR A 247 -32.26 -5.44 5.64
C THR A 247 -33.02 -6.58 6.28
N THR A 248 -32.49 -7.79 6.32
CA THR A 248 -33.12 -8.96 6.97
C THR A 248 -32.92 -8.98 8.48
N SER A 249 -31.88 -8.33 9.00
CA SER A 249 -31.58 -8.23 10.42
C SER A 249 -32.25 -7.04 11.12
N ALA A 250 -32.89 -6.13 10.41
CA ALA A 250 -33.66 -5.04 11.01
C ALA A 250 -34.91 -5.60 11.73
N PRO A 251 -35.12 -5.30 13.04
CA PRO A 251 -36.30 -5.78 13.76
C PRO A 251 -37.56 -5.24 13.06
N ARG A 252 -38.48 -6.14 12.68
CA ARG A 252 -39.82 -5.74 12.19
C ARG A 252 -40.46 -4.87 13.26
N ALA A 253 -40.64 -3.59 12.97
CA ALA A 253 -41.41 -2.72 13.82
C ALA A 253 -42.79 -3.37 14.03
N SER A 254 -43.12 -3.78 15.26
CA SER A 254 -44.43 -4.25 15.62
C SER A 254 -45.38 -3.08 15.49
N VAL A 255 -46.22 -3.09 14.44
CA VAL A 255 -47.38 -2.22 14.35
C VAL A 255 -48.33 -2.66 15.47
N ARG A 256 -48.49 -1.81 16.49
CA ARG A 256 -49.63 -1.84 17.42
C ARG A 256 -50.58 -0.68 17.06
#